data_281c524a79054787586531290e66c776
#
_entry.id   281c524a79054787586531290e66c776
#
_cell.length_a   1.000
_cell.length_b   1.000
_cell.length_c   1.000
_cell.angle_alpha   90.00
_cell.angle_beta   90.00
_cell.angle_gamma   90.00
#
_symmetry.space_group_name_H-M   'P 1'
#
loop_
_entity.id
_entity.type
_entity.pdbx_description
1 polymer ?
#
loop_
_entity_poly.entity_id
_entity_poly.type
_entity_poly.pdbx_seq_one_letter_code
_entity_poly.pdbx_strand_id
1 'polypeptide(L)'
;MPFWKKDPVKKEIFTNVAEGLRQVYKSKLLPLEETYRFHEFHSPQLDDCDFSAKPMVLLVGQYSVGKTTFIRYLLNEDFPGIRIGPEPTTDSFIAIMNNDHAGTIPGNALVVDPSKPFRPLSKFGNAFLNRFVCSQLRNEVLETVTFIDTPGILSGEKQRVDRGYEFTQVLEWFADRCDRILLLFDVSSLDISDELKRAIEVLRRNDDKIRIVLNKADTVDHQALMRVYGALMWSLGKVLGTPEVCRVYVGSFWSKPLQFDSNRRLFELETKDLFDDLESLPKTATLRKLNDLIKRARLAKVHALIVSELRESMPSVFGKDSKRKELINKLHLVYEKIQREHNIPIGDFPKIDRMQESLRNMDFTKFKILDKKLLERVDKMLAEDVPKLMSMIPQEEHAFLQLQSQTTQNTAADKSTIFNDQQSTPFELGGVEGINAGLGETDWIVTRSRHEYDEVFTQLSPQNGKVTGAAAKQEMVKSKLPNNVLGRVWKLSDIDKDGMLDIDEWALSQHLIKIKLDGHELPNILPNHLVPPSKRHLISASSSAEGNSGIYPAINSVTGGGEQNTSGDS
;
A
#
# COMPACT_ATOMS: atom_id res chain seq x y z
N MET A 1 21.09 -56.59 20.46
CA MET A 1 21.38 -55.29 19.83
C MET A 1 20.04 -54.57 19.63
N PRO A 2 19.73 -53.49 20.32
CA PRO A 2 18.50 -52.77 20.07
C PRO A 2 18.72 -51.72 18.96
N PHE A 3 17.95 -51.82 17.92
CA PHE A 3 17.85 -50.90 16.81
C PHE A 3 17.37 -49.54 17.34
N TRP A 4 18.11 -48.49 17.08
CA TRP A 4 17.74 -47.09 17.26
C TRP A 4 16.61 -46.75 16.32
N LYS A 5 15.38 -46.71 16.82
CA LYS A 5 14.28 -46.02 16.15
C LYS A 5 14.58 -44.54 16.20
N LYS A 6 15.01 -43.98 15.09
CA LYS A 6 14.89 -42.54 14.85
C LYS A 6 13.41 -42.23 14.81
N ASP A 7 12.94 -41.46 15.76
CA ASP A 7 11.59 -40.86 15.66
C ASP A 7 11.48 -40.13 14.33
N PRO A 8 10.38 -40.34 13.59
CA PRO A 8 10.16 -39.60 12.35
C PRO A 8 10.06 -38.12 12.71
N VAL A 9 10.98 -37.32 12.20
CA VAL A 9 10.88 -35.86 12.23
C VAL A 9 9.53 -35.53 11.60
N LYS A 10 8.55 -35.17 12.42
CA LYS A 10 7.26 -34.64 11.95
C LYS A 10 7.62 -33.41 11.12
N LYS A 11 7.53 -33.52 9.80
CA LYS A 11 7.53 -32.36 8.90
C LYS A 11 6.32 -31.53 9.31
N GLU A 12 6.56 -30.38 9.92
CA GLU A 12 5.51 -29.40 10.17
C GLU A 12 4.97 -28.96 8.80
N ILE A 13 3.76 -29.37 8.48
CA ILE A 13 3.04 -28.96 7.27
C ILE A 13 2.19 -27.77 7.68
N PHE A 14 2.58 -26.59 7.24
CA PHE A 14 1.80 -25.37 7.47
C PHE A 14 0.60 -25.34 6.51
N THR A 15 -0.56 -24.99 7.02
CA THR A 15 -1.80 -24.88 6.22
C THR A 15 -1.85 -23.56 5.46
N ASN A 16 -1.42 -22.48 6.09
CA ASN A 16 -1.24 -21.16 5.50
C ASN A 16 -0.11 -20.41 6.21
N VAL A 17 0.35 -19.29 5.63
CA VAL A 17 1.51 -18.53 6.15
C VAL A 17 1.22 -17.94 7.52
N ALA A 18 0.02 -17.41 7.77
CA ALA A 18 -0.34 -16.82 9.06
C ALA A 18 -0.31 -17.87 10.20
N GLU A 19 -0.87 -19.05 9.93
CA GLU A 19 -0.83 -20.18 10.88
C GLU A 19 0.60 -20.68 11.08
N GLY A 20 1.39 -20.75 10.01
CA GLY A 20 2.80 -21.12 10.07
C GLY A 20 3.61 -20.14 10.92
N LEU A 21 3.43 -18.83 10.75
CA LEU A 21 4.07 -17.80 11.58
C LEU A 21 3.72 -17.98 13.05
N ARG A 22 2.42 -18.22 13.36
CA ARG A 22 1.92 -18.46 14.71
C ARG A 22 2.57 -19.68 15.36
N GLN A 23 2.61 -20.81 14.65
CA GLN A 23 3.20 -22.05 15.14
C GLN A 23 4.70 -21.92 15.39
N VAL A 24 5.41 -21.31 14.44
CA VAL A 24 6.86 -21.09 14.52
C VAL A 24 7.20 -20.16 15.69
N TYR A 25 6.43 -19.09 15.88
CA TYR A 25 6.59 -18.19 17.02
C TYR A 25 6.42 -18.94 18.34
N LYS A 26 5.28 -19.64 18.54
CA LYS A 26 4.96 -20.33 19.80
C LYS A 26 5.93 -21.48 20.11
N SER A 27 6.36 -22.23 19.10
CA SER A 27 7.20 -23.42 19.32
C SER A 27 8.69 -23.10 19.44
N LYS A 28 9.18 -22.07 18.77
CA LYS A 28 10.63 -21.83 18.63
C LYS A 28 11.12 -20.53 19.25
N LEU A 29 10.38 -19.41 19.05
CA LEU A 29 10.82 -18.09 19.52
C LEU A 29 10.32 -17.77 20.94
N LEU A 30 9.04 -17.99 21.21
CA LEU A 30 8.44 -17.67 22.52
C LEU A 30 9.16 -18.29 23.72
N PRO A 31 9.61 -19.58 23.70
CA PRO A 31 10.36 -20.15 24.81
C PRO A 31 11.67 -19.43 25.12
N LEU A 32 12.34 -18.86 24.07
CA LEU A 32 13.52 -18.02 24.26
C LEU A 32 13.15 -16.69 24.94
N GLU A 33 12.10 -16.03 24.45
CA GLU A 33 11.63 -14.74 24.96
C GLU A 33 11.22 -14.84 26.44
N GLU A 34 10.48 -15.89 26.83
CA GLU A 34 10.08 -16.14 28.22
C GLU A 34 11.27 -16.45 29.12
N THR A 35 12.21 -17.27 28.63
CA THR A 35 13.39 -17.68 29.41
C THR A 35 14.25 -16.48 29.77
N TYR A 36 14.43 -15.53 28.88
CA TYR A 36 15.28 -14.35 29.07
C TYR A 36 14.49 -13.07 29.35
N ARG A 37 13.19 -13.18 29.67
CA ARG A 37 12.33 -12.05 30.09
C ARG A 37 12.30 -10.91 29.06
N PHE A 38 12.30 -11.26 27.78
CA PHE A 38 12.33 -10.32 26.66
C PHE A 38 11.23 -9.26 26.76
N HIS A 39 10.04 -9.66 27.23
CA HIS A 39 8.87 -8.78 27.33
C HIS A 39 9.00 -7.64 28.34
N GLU A 40 9.91 -7.75 29.29
CA GLU A 40 10.17 -6.71 30.28
C GLU A 40 11.10 -5.61 29.73
N PHE A 41 11.85 -5.90 28.68
CA PHE A 41 12.86 -5.00 28.09
C PHE A 41 12.42 -4.38 26.77
N HIS A 42 11.64 -5.12 26.00
CA HIS A 42 11.30 -4.74 24.63
C HIS A 42 9.79 -4.68 24.42
N SER A 43 9.26 -5.46 23.51
CA SER A 43 7.85 -5.50 23.19
C SER A 43 7.14 -6.67 23.89
N PRO A 44 5.83 -6.53 24.19
CA PRO A 44 5.07 -7.63 24.78
C PRO A 44 5.02 -8.86 23.88
N GLN A 45 4.57 -9.97 24.44
CA GLN A 45 4.31 -11.21 23.71
C GLN A 45 3.32 -10.97 22.56
N LEU A 46 3.53 -11.66 21.44
CA LEU A 46 2.59 -11.64 20.32
C LEU A 46 1.43 -12.59 20.65
N ASP A 47 0.22 -12.07 20.48
CA ASP A 47 -1.01 -12.84 20.61
C ASP A 47 -1.42 -13.45 19.25
N ASP A 48 -2.34 -14.40 19.25
CA ASP A 48 -2.82 -15.06 18.02
C ASP A 48 -3.46 -14.07 17.04
N CYS A 49 -4.09 -13.03 17.56
CA CYS A 49 -4.66 -11.95 16.74
C CYS A 49 -3.61 -11.12 15.99
N ASP A 50 -2.37 -11.00 16.49
CA ASP A 50 -1.32 -10.25 15.77
C ASP A 50 -0.96 -10.91 14.42
N PHE A 51 -1.06 -12.24 14.35
CA PHE A 51 -0.79 -12.99 13.11
C PHE A 51 -1.95 -12.94 12.12
N SER A 52 -3.20 -12.89 12.61
CA SER A 52 -4.42 -12.88 11.80
C SER A 52 -4.97 -11.47 11.53
N ALA A 53 -4.51 -10.42 12.25
CA ALA A 53 -4.99 -9.06 12.08
C ALA A 53 -4.82 -8.56 10.66
N LYS A 54 -5.84 -7.81 10.18
CA LYS A 54 -5.78 -7.09 8.91
C LYS A 54 -4.73 -5.98 8.97
N PRO A 55 -4.17 -5.56 7.82
CA PRO A 55 -3.29 -4.38 7.77
C PRO A 55 -3.94 -3.18 8.42
N MET A 56 -3.14 -2.40 9.14
CA MET A 56 -3.60 -1.17 9.80
C MET A 56 -2.99 0.05 9.15
N VAL A 57 -3.81 1.06 8.87
CA VAL A 57 -3.42 2.37 8.36
C VAL A 57 -3.64 3.42 9.44
N LEU A 58 -2.58 4.08 9.86
CA LEU A 58 -2.59 5.12 10.88
C LEU A 58 -2.64 6.51 10.22
N LEU A 59 -3.66 7.30 10.52
CA LEU A 59 -3.78 8.68 10.05
C LEU A 59 -3.29 9.65 11.11
N VAL A 60 -2.31 10.46 10.77
CA VAL A 60 -1.67 11.45 11.66
C VAL A 60 -1.67 12.81 11.00
N GLY A 61 -1.85 13.86 11.77
CA GLY A 61 -1.78 15.23 11.27
C GLY A 61 -2.39 16.22 12.25
N GLN A 62 -2.19 17.50 11.96
CA GLN A 62 -2.75 18.57 12.76
C GLN A 62 -4.28 18.52 12.80
N TYR A 63 -4.80 19.34 13.70
CA TYR A 63 -6.24 19.57 13.77
C TYR A 63 -6.76 20.13 12.43
N SER A 64 -7.98 19.72 12.04
CA SER A 64 -8.67 20.20 10.82
C SER A 64 -8.00 19.88 9.47
N VAL A 65 -6.94 19.06 9.39
CA VAL A 65 -6.34 18.66 8.10
C VAL A 65 -7.20 17.69 7.28
N GLY A 66 -8.31 17.18 7.87
CA GLY A 66 -9.27 16.32 7.17
C GLY A 66 -9.03 14.82 7.32
N LYS A 67 -8.40 14.32 8.41
CA LYS A 67 -8.17 12.88 8.65
C LYS A 67 -9.46 12.06 8.62
N THR A 68 -10.43 12.43 9.43
CA THR A 68 -11.73 11.75 9.53
C THR A 68 -12.52 11.86 8.22
N THR A 69 -12.43 13.02 7.56
CA THR A 69 -13.05 13.23 6.24
C THR A 69 -12.43 12.36 5.16
N PHE A 70 -11.13 12.15 5.20
CA PHE A 70 -10.41 11.24 4.32
C PHE A 70 -10.91 9.80 4.47
N ILE A 71 -11.06 9.32 5.71
CA ILE A 71 -11.61 7.97 5.96
C ILE A 71 -13.05 7.86 5.44
N ARG A 72 -13.89 8.86 5.72
CA ARG A 72 -15.25 8.92 5.18
C ARG A 72 -15.27 8.88 3.65
N TYR A 73 -14.39 9.60 3.01
CA TYR A 73 -14.26 9.63 1.55
C TYR A 73 -13.88 8.24 0.99
N LEU A 74 -12.94 7.53 1.66
CA LEU A 74 -12.56 6.17 1.31
C LEU A 74 -13.69 5.15 1.47
N LEU A 75 -14.44 5.25 2.58
CA LEU A 75 -15.52 4.32 2.88
C LEU A 75 -16.80 4.64 2.10
N ASN A 76 -16.90 5.84 1.53
CA ASN A 76 -18.09 6.39 0.89
C ASN A 76 -19.36 6.37 1.79
N GLU A 77 -19.17 6.27 3.11
CA GLU A 77 -20.24 6.25 4.11
C GLU A 77 -19.77 6.78 5.47
N ASP A 78 -20.74 7.12 6.33
CA ASP A 78 -20.46 7.53 7.70
C ASP A 78 -20.30 6.30 8.60
N PHE A 79 -19.30 6.32 9.48
CA PHE A 79 -19.09 5.25 10.46
C PHE A 79 -19.61 5.65 11.85
N PRO A 80 -20.04 4.70 12.69
CA PRO A 80 -20.56 4.97 14.03
C PRO A 80 -19.57 5.78 14.88
N GLY A 81 -20.04 6.85 15.52
CA GLY A 81 -19.21 7.72 16.35
C GLY A 81 -18.39 8.76 15.58
N ILE A 82 -18.56 8.86 14.26
CA ILE A 82 -17.94 9.92 13.46
C ILE A 82 -18.40 11.30 13.95
N ARG A 83 -17.43 12.22 14.07
CA ARG A 83 -17.70 13.62 14.36
C ARG A 83 -16.90 14.47 13.40
N ILE A 84 -17.59 15.20 12.52
CA ILE A 84 -17.00 16.13 11.55
C ILE A 84 -17.60 17.50 11.81
N GLY A 85 -16.77 18.51 12.08
CA GLY A 85 -17.22 19.88 12.34
C GLY A 85 -16.07 20.86 12.41
N PRO A 86 -16.34 22.15 12.48
CA PRO A 86 -15.33 23.20 12.58
C PRO A 86 -14.63 23.28 13.95
N GLU A 87 -15.22 22.69 14.98
CA GLU A 87 -14.64 22.61 16.33
C GLU A 87 -13.79 21.31 16.49
N PRO A 88 -12.90 21.24 17.51
CA PRO A 88 -12.14 20.02 17.79
C PRO A 88 -13.07 18.83 18.04
N THR A 89 -13.34 18.06 16.99
CA THR A 89 -14.35 17.00 17.03
C THR A 89 -13.77 15.66 17.43
N THR A 90 -12.49 15.41 17.13
CA THR A 90 -11.82 14.13 17.41
C THR A 90 -10.78 14.33 18.49
N ASP A 91 -11.13 14.07 19.73
CA ASP A 91 -10.25 14.06 20.91
C ASP A 91 -9.77 12.65 21.29
N SER A 92 -10.27 11.66 20.57
CA SER A 92 -10.08 10.23 20.85
C SER A 92 -9.40 9.53 19.67
N PHE A 93 -8.69 8.44 19.96
CA PHE A 93 -8.26 7.48 18.94
C PHE A 93 -9.46 6.63 18.53
N ILE A 94 -9.67 6.46 17.24
CA ILE A 94 -10.76 5.64 16.72
C ILE A 94 -10.18 4.56 15.79
N ALA A 95 -10.35 3.29 16.18
CA ALA A 95 -10.08 2.17 15.28
C ALA A 95 -11.35 1.87 14.48
N ILE A 96 -11.28 1.90 13.15
CA ILE A 96 -12.41 1.62 12.27
C ILE A 96 -12.18 0.24 11.63
N MET A 97 -13.06 -0.70 11.92
CA MET A 97 -12.91 -2.12 11.59
C MET A 97 -14.18 -2.69 10.96
N ASN A 98 -14.02 -3.71 10.12
CA ASN A 98 -15.16 -4.45 9.57
C ASN A 98 -15.84 -5.29 10.65
N ASN A 99 -17.17 -5.26 10.65
CA ASN A 99 -18.03 -6.18 11.41
C ASN A 99 -19.41 -6.23 10.76
N ASP A 100 -20.11 -7.34 10.90
CA ASP A 100 -21.48 -7.51 10.34
C ASP A 100 -22.50 -6.57 10.98
N HIS A 101 -22.27 -6.13 12.21
CA HIS A 101 -23.14 -5.20 12.93
C HIS A 101 -22.42 -3.87 13.14
N ALA A 102 -23.09 -2.78 12.74
CA ALA A 102 -22.62 -1.43 13.01
C ALA A 102 -22.73 -1.11 14.51
N GLY A 103 -21.66 -0.53 15.08
CA GLY A 103 -21.64 -0.18 16.50
C GLY A 103 -20.30 0.40 16.96
N THR A 104 -20.23 0.75 18.24
CA THR A 104 -19.00 1.26 18.86
C THR A 104 -18.64 0.42 20.09
N ILE A 105 -17.35 0.10 20.24
CA ILE A 105 -16.81 -0.61 21.41
C ILE A 105 -15.84 0.33 22.12
N PRO A 106 -16.04 0.59 23.44
CA PRO A 106 -15.13 1.43 24.22
C PRO A 106 -13.78 0.74 24.45
N GLY A 107 -12.71 1.53 24.60
CA GLY A 107 -11.33 1.03 24.74
C GLY A 107 -11.13 0.06 25.89
N ASN A 108 -11.82 0.25 27.03
CA ASN A 108 -11.76 -0.68 28.15
C ASN A 108 -12.25 -2.09 27.80
N ALA A 109 -13.25 -2.21 26.92
CA ALA A 109 -13.73 -3.50 26.44
C ALA A 109 -12.80 -4.09 25.37
N LEU A 110 -12.21 -3.24 24.51
CA LEU A 110 -11.29 -3.67 23.45
C LEU A 110 -10.02 -4.35 23.96
N VAL A 111 -9.47 -3.89 25.09
CA VAL A 111 -8.24 -4.46 25.65
C VAL A 111 -8.47 -5.80 26.36
N VAL A 112 -9.72 -6.17 26.61
CA VAL A 112 -10.10 -7.47 27.17
C VAL A 112 -10.43 -8.49 26.09
N ASP A 113 -10.85 -8.04 24.93
CA ASP A 113 -11.22 -8.90 23.80
C ASP A 113 -9.98 -9.57 23.16
N PRO A 114 -9.85 -10.90 23.25
CA PRO A 114 -8.70 -11.62 22.70
C PRO A 114 -8.71 -11.68 21.16
N SER A 115 -9.83 -11.37 20.52
CA SER A 115 -9.96 -11.35 19.05
C SER A 115 -9.39 -10.07 18.42
N LYS A 116 -9.07 -9.06 19.24
CA LYS A 116 -8.61 -7.75 18.78
C LYS A 116 -7.14 -7.50 19.17
N PRO A 117 -6.33 -6.88 18.30
CA PRO A 117 -4.89 -6.68 18.54
C PRO A 117 -4.58 -5.51 19.51
N PHE A 118 -5.52 -5.13 20.38
CA PHE A 118 -5.42 -3.93 21.22
C PHE A 118 -5.13 -4.21 22.70
N ARG A 119 -5.03 -5.47 23.09
CA ARG A 119 -4.75 -5.88 24.49
C ARG A 119 -3.53 -5.18 25.13
N PRO A 120 -2.40 -5.00 24.41
CA PRO A 120 -1.23 -4.33 24.98
C PRO A 120 -1.43 -2.84 25.27
N LEU A 121 -2.49 -2.20 24.78
CA LEU A 121 -2.82 -0.80 25.07
C LEU A 121 -3.25 -0.57 26.53
N SER A 122 -3.58 -1.63 27.28
CA SER A 122 -3.88 -1.57 28.73
C SER A 122 -2.77 -0.88 29.54
N LYS A 123 -1.51 -0.95 29.08
CA LYS A 123 -0.36 -0.29 29.72
C LYS A 123 -0.45 1.24 29.80
N PHE A 124 -1.25 1.87 28.92
CA PHE A 124 -1.42 3.32 28.90
C PHE A 124 -2.49 3.82 29.89
N GLY A 125 -3.15 2.92 30.61
CA GLY A 125 -4.08 3.23 31.68
C GLY A 125 -5.44 3.75 31.22
N ASN A 126 -6.32 3.94 32.19
CA ASN A 126 -7.72 4.32 31.94
C ASN A 126 -7.88 5.70 31.28
N ALA A 127 -6.96 6.63 31.53
CA ALA A 127 -7.01 7.95 30.90
C ALA A 127 -6.95 7.87 29.37
N PHE A 128 -6.12 6.96 28.83
CA PHE A 128 -6.09 6.68 27.41
C PHE A 128 -7.29 5.83 26.96
N LEU A 129 -7.61 4.74 27.68
CA LEU A 129 -8.66 3.80 27.28
C LEU A 129 -10.04 4.44 27.20
N ASN A 130 -10.33 5.46 28.00
CA ASN A 130 -11.56 6.25 27.92
C ASN A 130 -11.60 7.16 26.66
N ARG A 131 -10.45 7.37 26.02
CA ARG A 131 -10.30 8.13 24.77
C ARG A 131 -9.87 7.24 23.59
N PHE A 132 -10.17 5.96 23.70
CA PHE A 132 -9.98 4.99 22.63
C PHE A 132 -11.31 4.29 22.35
N VAL A 133 -11.71 4.24 21.09
CA VAL A 133 -12.97 3.62 20.67
C VAL A 133 -12.73 2.82 19.40
N CYS A 134 -13.42 1.69 19.26
CA CYS A 134 -13.50 0.98 17.98
C CYS A 134 -14.88 1.22 17.38
N SER A 135 -14.89 1.77 16.18
CA SER A 135 -16.06 1.87 15.33
C SER A 135 -16.12 0.65 14.42
N GLN A 136 -17.26 0.02 14.34
CA GLN A 136 -17.50 -1.17 13.56
C GLN A 136 -18.63 -0.94 12.57
N LEU A 137 -18.41 -1.33 11.32
CA LEU A 137 -19.44 -1.33 10.27
C LEU A 137 -19.05 -2.34 9.20
N ARG A 138 -20.05 -2.78 8.43
CA ARG A 138 -19.81 -3.65 7.28
C ARG A 138 -19.45 -2.77 6.08
N ASN A 139 -18.24 -2.88 5.60
CA ASN A 139 -17.75 -2.12 4.44
C ASN A 139 -16.65 -2.92 3.75
N GLU A 140 -16.67 -2.95 2.42
CA GLU A 140 -15.75 -3.74 1.60
C GLU A 140 -14.29 -3.30 1.76
N VAL A 141 -14.02 -2.00 1.89
CA VAL A 141 -12.67 -1.50 2.19
C VAL A 141 -12.18 -2.02 3.54
N LEU A 142 -13.05 -2.05 4.54
CA LEU A 142 -12.72 -2.55 5.88
C LEU A 142 -12.60 -4.08 5.94
N GLU A 143 -13.07 -4.81 4.93
CA GLU A 143 -12.79 -6.25 4.82
C GLU A 143 -11.31 -6.53 4.63
N THR A 144 -10.57 -5.59 4.07
CA THR A 144 -9.15 -5.74 3.74
C THR A 144 -8.21 -4.95 4.64
N VAL A 145 -8.64 -3.79 5.16
CA VAL A 145 -7.79 -2.85 5.91
C VAL A 145 -8.53 -2.31 7.14
N THR A 146 -7.80 -2.04 8.20
CA THR A 146 -8.27 -1.34 9.40
C THR A 146 -7.70 0.07 9.43
N PHE A 147 -8.52 1.10 9.68
CA PHE A 147 -8.05 2.47 9.83
C PHE A 147 -7.96 2.86 11.31
N ILE A 148 -6.93 3.63 11.64
CA ILE A 148 -6.76 4.25 12.97
C ILE A 148 -6.77 5.76 12.79
N ASP A 149 -7.87 6.40 13.15
CA ASP A 149 -7.97 7.86 13.21
C ASP A 149 -7.37 8.36 14.53
N THR A 150 -6.50 9.38 14.46
CA THR A 150 -5.86 9.94 15.65
C THR A 150 -6.43 11.30 16.00
N PRO A 151 -6.42 11.69 17.29
CA PRO A 151 -6.75 13.04 17.69
C PRO A 151 -5.91 14.06 16.91
N GLY A 152 -6.52 15.17 16.52
CA GLY A 152 -5.79 16.27 15.89
C GLY A 152 -4.65 16.77 16.79
N ILE A 153 -3.47 16.94 16.20
CA ILE A 153 -2.35 17.56 16.89
C ILE A 153 -2.58 19.06 16.87
N LEU A 154 -2.64 19.67 18.04
CA LEU A 154 -2.87 21.10 18.21
C LEU A 154 -1.60 21.77 18.72
N SER A 155 -1.43 23.02 18.33
CA SER A 155 -0.32 23.87 18.80
C SER A 155 -0.65 24.39 20.19
N GLY A 156 0.18 24.09 21.21
CA GLY A 156 0.10 24.67 22.54
C GLY A 156 0.23 23.69 23.71
N GLU A 157 0.96 24.10 24.75
CA GLU A 157 1.24 23.30 25.94
C GLU A 157 -0.01 22.90 26.75
N LYS A 158 -1.07 23.70 26.72
CA LYS A 158 -2.30 23.46 27.51
C LYS A 158 -2.95 22.11 27.18
N GLN A 159 -2.89 21.64 25.96
CA GLN A 159 -3.50 20.36 25.57
C GLN A 159 -2.72 19.13 26.02
N ARG A 160 -1.41 19.25 26.23
CA ARG A 160 -0.59 18.16 26.74
C ARG A 160 -0.97 17.79 28.17
N VAL A 161 -1.37 18.79 28.97
CA VAL A 161 -1.81 18.60 30.35
C VAL A 161 -3.22 18.00 30.41
N ASP A 162 -4.11 18.37 29.49
CA ASP A 162 -5.53 17.96 29.50
C ASP A 162 -5.77 16.52 29.00
N ARG A 163 -4.84 15.95 28.24
CA ARG A 163 -5.03 14.58 27.70
C ARG A 163 -4.94 13.49 28.78
N GLY A 164 -4.17 13.71 29.82
CA GLY A 164 -3.98 12.75 30.93
C GLY A 164 -3.21 11.48 30.55
N TYR A 165 -2.65 11.40 29.33
CA TYR A 165 -1.78 10.31 28.86
C TYR A 165 -0.70 10.83 27.89
N GLU A 166 0.38 10.08 27.74
CA GLU A 166 1.50 10.43 26.86
C GLU A 166 1.16 10.07 25.39
N PHE A 167 0.70 11.05 24.63
CA PHE A 167 0.29 10.90 23.23
C PHE A 167 1.38 10.29 22.35
N THR A 168 2.63 10.73 22.51
CA THR A 168 3.77 10.25 21.70
C THR A 168 4.07 8.77 21.90
N GLN A 169 3.91 8.26 23.12
CA GLN A 169 4.10 6.83 23.40
C GLN A 169 2.99 5.96 22.81
N VAL A 170 1.75 6.45 22.84
CA VAL A 170 0.61 5.78 22.18
C VAL A 170 0.81 5.79 20.67
N LEU A 171 1.23 6.92 20.11
CA LEU A 171 1.51 7.06 18.67
C LEU A 171 2.64 6.11 18.24
N GLU A 172 3.73 6.00 19.01
CA GLU A 172 4.84 5.05 18.78
C GLU A 172 4.32 3.61 18.73
N TRP A 173 3.46 3.25 19.68
CA TRP A 173 2.89 1.92 19.75
C TRP A 173 2.07 1.56 18.50
N PHE A 174 1.24 2.51 18.00
CA PHE A 174 0.48 2.30 16.77
C PHE A 174 1.41 2.26 15.55
N ALA A 175 2.38 3.17 15.45
CA ALA A 175 3.33 3.24 14.34
C ALA A 175 4.12 1.94 14.16
N ASP A 176 4.55 1.31 15.26
CA ASP A 176 5.27 0.05 15.22
C ASP A 176 4.40 -1.10 14.66
N ARG A 177 3.08 -1.03 14.84
CA ARG A 177 2.13 -2.08 14.42
C ARG A 177 1.41 -1.80 13.13
N CYS A 178 1.29 -0.55 12.73
CA CYS A 178 0.65 -0.17 11.47
C CYS A 178 1.51 -0.54 10.27
N ASP A 179 0.84 -0.82 9.17
CA ASP A 179 1.43 -1.16 7.87
C ASP A 179 1.68 0.08 7.02
N ARG A 180 0.89 1.13 7.22
CA ARG A 180 1.05 2.46 6.62
C ARG A 180 0.74 3.55 7.63
N ILE A 181 1.42 4.68 7.46
CA ILE A 181 1.22 5.90 8.24
C ILE A 181 0.95 7.00 7.23
N LEU A 182 -0.27 7.51 7.21
CA LEU A 182 -0.66 8.66 6.40
C LEU A 182 -0.47 9.93 7.21
N LEU A 183 0.53 10.71 6.85
CA LEU A 183 0.79 12.01 7.47
C LEU A 183 0.13 13.11 6.62
N LEU A 184 -1.03 13.61 7.10
CA LEU A 184 -1.84 14.59 6.39
C LEU A 184 -1.43 16.03 6.76
N PHE A 185 -1.31 16.85 5.72
CA PHE A 185 -1.12 18.30 5.79
C PHE A 185 -2.25 19.03 5.08
N ASP A 186 -2.55 20.22 5.52
CA ASP A 186 -3.50 21.13 4.88
C ASP A 186 -2.73 22.16 4.03
N VAL A 187 -3.14 22.35 2.77
CA VAL A 187 -2.57 23.36 1.88
C VAL A 187 -2.57 24.75 2.50
N SER A 188 -3.59 25.09 3.30
CA SER A 188 -3.73 26.40 3.93
C SER A 188 -2.90 26.58 5.20
N SER A 189 -2.37 25.50 5.79
CA SER A 189 -1.63 25.54 7.05
C SER A 189 -0.46 24.56 7.03
N LEU A 190 0.70 25.08 6.61
CA LEU A 190 1.94 24.31 6.49
C LEU A 190 2.85 24.37 7.73
N ASP A 191 2.43 25.11 8.75
CA ASP A 191 3.24 25.27 9.96
C ASP A 191 3.35 23.95 10.70
N ILE A 192 4.58 23.46 10.87
CA ILE A 192 4.86 22.27 11.67
C ILE A 192 5.03 22.71 13.11
N SER A 193 3.96 22.54 13.92
CA SER A 193 4.02 22.83 15.35
C SER A 193 5.07 21.94 16.06
N ASP A 194 5.55 22.37 17.22
CA ASP A 194 6.52 21.57 18.00
C ASP A 194 5.97 20.20 18.40
N GLU A 195 4.65 20.10 18.65
CA GLU A 195 3.99 18.83 18.92
C GLU A 195 3.97 17.92 17.70
N LEU A 196 3.67 18.47 16.51
CA LEU A 196 3.71 17.71 15.26
C LEU A 196 5.14 17.27 14.95
N LYS A 197 6.13 18.15 15.19
CA LYS A 197 7.54 17.82 15.04
C LYS A 197 7.94 16.64 15.94
N ARG A 198 7.57 16.65 17.21
CA ARG A 198 7.81 15.53 18.14
C ARG A 198 7.11 14.25 17.68
N ALA A 199 5.88 14.36 17.17
CA ALA A 199 5.15 13.21 16.61
C ALA A 199 5.90 12.63 15.40
N ILE A 200 6.37 13.47 14.48
CA ILE A 200 7.15 13.03 13.30
C ILE A 200 8.49 12.40 13.74
N GLU A 201 9.18 12.96 14.73
CA GLU A 201 10.42 12.40 15.27
C GLU A 201 10.22 10.98 15.83
N VAL A 202 9.09 10.73 16.48
CA VAL A 202 8.72 9.37 16.95
C VAL A 202 8.42 8.43 15.78
N LEU A 203 7.73 8.91 14.76
CA LEU A 203 7.38 8.14 13.56
C LEU A 203 8.59 7.81 12.68
N ARG A 204 9.68 8.58 12.77
CA ARG A 204 10.89 8.44 11.95
C ARG A 204 11.51 7.04 11.96
N ARG A 205 11.24 6.22 12.98
CA ARG A 205 11.71 4.83 13.03
C ARG A 205 11.01 3.93 12.02
N ASN A 206 9.86 4.37 11.54
CA ASN A 206 8.99 3.68 10.60
C ASN A 206 8.84 4.51 9.31
N ASP A 207 9.93 5.13 8.84
CA ASP A 207 9.95 6.02 7.67
C ASP A 207 9.53 5.31 6.38
N ASP A 208 9.87 4.06 6.23
CA ASP A 208 9.43 3.18 5.14
C ASP A 208 7.91 3.07 5.02
N LYS A 209 7.18 3.21 6.13
CA LYS A 209 5.72 3.14 6.19
C LYS A 209 5.04 4.49 5.96
N ILE A 210 5.77 5.61 6.02
CA ILE A 210 5.19 6.95 5.95
C ILE A 210 4.81 7.30 4.51
N ARG A 211 3.60 7.82 4.33
CA ARG A 211 3.12 8.49 3.12
C ARG A 211 2.59 9.85 3.51
N ILE A 212 2.98 10.86 2.75
CA ILE A 212 2.61 12.25 3.04
C ILE A 212 1.48 12.63 2.09
N VAL A 213 0.43 13.21 2.64
CA VAL A 213 -0.75 13.65 1.87
C VAL A 213 -0.95 15.15 2.10
N LEU A 214 -0.89 15.93 1.03
CA LEU A 214 -1.24 17.34 1.00
C LEU A 214 -2.70 17.46 0.59
N ASN A 215 -3.57 17.61 1.58
CA ASN A 215 -5.03 17.64 1.44
C ASN A 215 -5.56 19.05 1.21
N LYS A 216 -6.80 19.17 0.75
CA LYS A 216 -7.51 20.41 0.41
C LYS A 216 -6.80 21.22 -0.68
N ALA A 217 -6.14 20.55 -1.59
CA ALA A 217 -5.35 21.18 -2.64
C ALA A 217 -6.20 21.95 -3.66
N ASP A 218 -7.51 21.72 -3.68
CA ASP A 218 -8.48 22.46 -4.47
C ASP A 218 -8.80 23.86 -3.95
N THR A 219 -8.33 24.23 -2.76
CA THR A 219 -8.58 25.56 -2.17
C THR A 219 -7.62 26.62 -2.69
N VAL A 220 -6.59 26.23 -3.44
CA VAL A 220 -5.58 27.13 -4.01
C VAL A 220 -5.43 26.93 -5.52
N ASP A 221 -4.99 27.98 -6.21
CA ASP A 221 -4.69 27.91 -7.64
C ASP A 221 -3.41 27.11 -7.94
N HIS A 222 -3.17 26.82 -9.21
CA HIS A 222 -2.00 26.07 -9.67
C HIS A 222 -0.67 26.68 -9.23
N GLN A 223 -0.53 28.00 -9.32
CA GLN A 223 0.73 28.70 -8.97
C GLN A 223 0.97 28.68 -7.45
N ALA A 224 -0.05 28.89 -6.64
CA ALA A 224 0.03 28.81 -5.19
C ALA A 224 0.34 27.37 -4.73
N LEU A 225 -0.29 26.35 -5.36
CA LEU A 225 -0.04 24.95 -5.06
C LEU A 225 1.44 24.58 -5.23
N MET A 226 2.09 25.02 -6.31
CA MET A 226 3.53 24.79 -6.54
C MET A 226 4.41 25.39 -5.43
N ARG A 227 4.07 26.59 -4.96
CA ARG A 227 4.79 27.24 -3.85
C ARG A 227 4.60 26.52 -2.53
N VAL A 228 3.36 26.12 -2.25
CA VAL A 228 2.99 25.37 -1.05
C VAL A 228 3.69 24.01 -1.03
N TYR A 229 3.68 23.28 -2.15
CA TYR A 229 4.38 22.01 -2.30
C TYR A 229 5.88 22.16 -2.01
N GLY A 230 6.54 23.15 -2.60
CA GLY A 230 7.96 23.44 -2.35
C GLY A 230 8.25 23.78 -0.88
N ALA A 231 7.39 24.57 -0.23
CA ALA A 231 7.52 24.94 1.17
C ALA A 231 7.35 23.72 2.10
N LEU A 232 6.38 22.85 1.81
CA LEU A 232 6.16 21.61 2.54
C LEU A 232 7.38 20.68 2.44
N MET A 233 7.91 20.47 1.22
CA MET A 233 9.09 19.64 0.99
C MET A 233 10.30 20.14 1.75
N TRP A 234 10.52 21.45 1.76
CA TRP A 234 11.59 22.08 2.54
C TRP A 234 11.44 21.87 4.05
N SER A 235 10.22 22.03 4.57
CA SER A 235 9.92 21.86 5.99
C SER A 235 10.07 20.40 6.44
N LEU A 236 9.58 19.47 5.63
CA LEU A 236 9.71 18.03 5.88
C LEU A 236 11.16 17.56 5.85
N GLY A 237 11.97 18.03 4.90
CA GLY A 237 13.39 17.70 4.82
C GLY A 237 14.16 18.05 6.10
N LYS A 238 13.78 19.15 6.77
CA LYS A 238 14.37 19.54 8.06
C LYS A 238 13.95 18.64 9.23
N VAL A 239 12.71 18.17 9.22
CA VAL A 239 12.15 17.39 10.35
C VAL A 239 12.47 15.91 10.21
N LEU A 240 12.29 15.34 9.02
CA LEU A 240 12.56 13.91 8.77
C LEU A 240 14.07 13.62 8.79
N GLY A 241 14.90 14.56 8.32
CA GLY A 241 16.36 14.39 8.31
C GLY A 241 16.83 13.16 7.53
N THR A 242 16.05 12.72 6.56
CA THR A 242 16.40 11.63 5.63
C THR A 242 17.08 12.22 4.39
N PRO A 243 18.08 11.55 3.80
CA PRO A 243 18.72 12.02 2.57
C PRO A 243 17.78 11.93 1.35
N GLU A 244 16.74 11.11 1.44
CA GLU A 244 15.77 10.90 0.38
C GLU A 244 14.55 11.81 0.57
N VAL A 245 14.03 12.30 -0.55
CA VAL A 245 12.84 13.13 -0.58
C VAL A 245 11.62 12.23 -0.52
N CYS A 246 10.78 12.40 0.51
CA CYS A 246 9.54 11.67 0.64
C CYS A 246 8.56 12.06 -0.48
N ARG A 247 7.84 11.09 -1.05
CA ARG A 247 6.73 11.35 -1.97
C ARG A 247 5.58 12.00 -1.21
N VAL A 248 5.04 13.08 -1.78
CA VAL A 248 3.85 13.78 -1.29
C VAL A 248 2.74 13.60 -2.30
N TYR A 249 1.65 12.98 -1.87
CA TYR A 249 0.42 12.87 -2.64
C TYR A 249 -0.41 14.14 -2.49
N VAL A 250 -0.83 14.71 -3.60
CA VAL A 250 -1.58 15.98 -3.62
C VAL A 250 -3.02 15.71 -4.02
N GLY A 251 -3.99 16.14 -3.19
CA GLY A 251 -5.39 15.88 -3.51
C GLY A 251 -6.39 16.67 -2.66
N SER A 252 -7.65 16.47 -2.95
CA SER A 252 -8.78 16.98 -2.17
C SER A 252 -9.74 15.83 -1.89
N PHE A 253 -9.70 15.32 -0.65
CA PHE A 253 -10.42 14.10 -0.26
C PHE A 253 -11.72 14.43 0.45
N TRP A 254 -12.71 14.90 -0.33
CA TRP A 254 -14.06 15.12 0.13
C TRP A 254 -15.10 14.93 -0.99
N SER A 255 -16.36 14.79 -0.66
CA SER A 255 -17.44 14.54 -1.61
C SER A 255 -18.07 15.80 -2.21
N LYS A 256 -17.49 17.00 -1.98
CA LYS A 256 -17.99 18.26 -2.53
C LYS A 256 -17.27 18.62 -3.83
N PRO A 257 -17.89 19.41 -4.71
CA PRO A 257 -17.23 19.93 -5.91
C PRO A 257 -15.92 20.67 -5.58
N LEU A 258 -14.92 20.53 -6.44
CA LEU A 258 -13.64 21.21 -6.30
C LEU A 258 -13.83 22.73 -6.42
N GLN A 259 -13.15 23.51 -5.57
CA GLN A 259 -13.18 24.98 -5.63
C GLN A 259 -12.41 25.49 -6.86
N PHE A 260 -11.17 25.01 -7.04
CA PHE A 260 -10.38 25.25 -8.25
C PHE A 260 -10.18 23.93 -9.00
N ASP A 261 -10.71 23.89 -10.21
CA ASP A 261 -10.73 22.68 -11.06
C ASP A 261 -9.51 22.52 -11.96
N SER A 262 -8.62 23.52 -11.99
CA SER A 262 -7.45 23.57 -12.86
C SER A 262 -6.47 22.40 -12.70
N ASN A 263 -6.47 21.76 -11.54
CA ASN A 263 -5.59 20.64 -11.19
C ASN A 263 -6.34 19.29 -11.05
N ARG A 264 -7.59 19.19 -11.51
CA ARG A 264 -8.44 17.98 -11.37
C ARG A 264 -7.69 16.72 -11.76
N ARG A 265 -7.10 16.72 -12.96
CA ARG A 265 -6.37 15.57 -13.48
C ARG A 265 -5.17 15.16 -12.61
N LEU A 266 -4.44 16.13 -12.06
CA LEU A 266 -3.36 15.84 -11.10
C LEU A 266 -3.92 15.16 -9.86
N PHE A 267 -5.02 15.67 -9.30
CA PHE A 267 -5.64 15.10 -8.11
C PHE A 267 -6.16 13.69 -8.35
N GLU A 268 -6.73 13.41 -9.51
CA GLU A 268 -7.21 12.08 -9.89
C GLU A 268 -6.06 11.08 -9.98
N LEU A 269 -4.94 11.44 -10.64
CA LEU A 269 -3.76 10.58 -10.75
C LEU A 269 -3.10 10.32 -9.38
N GLU A 270 -2.92 11.36 -8.57
CA GLU A 270 -2.31 11.23 -7.24
C GLU A 270 -3.21 10.45 -6.27
N THR A 271 -4.53 10.61 -6.39
CA THR A 271 -5.52 9.84 -5.62
C THR A 271 -5.45 8.38 -6.02
N LYS A 272 -5.40 8.08 -7.32
CA LYS A 272 -5.26 6.71 -7.82
C LYS A 272 -3.98 6.06 -7.29
N ASP A 273 -2.85 6.72 -7.42
CA ASP A 273 -1.57 6.20 -6.94
C ASP A 273 -1.57 5.94 -5.42
N LEU A 274 -2.22 6.81 -4.63
CA LEU A 274 -2.36 6.61 -3.19
C LEU A 274 -3.26 5.42 -2.88
N PHE A 275 -4.34 5.25 -3.62
CA PHE A 275 -5.27 4.14 -3.43
C PHE A 275 -4.66 2.82 -3.86
N ASP A 276 -3.92 2.78 -4.96
CA ASP A 276 -3.15 1.60 -5.39
C ASP A 276 -2.11 1.18 -4.31
N ASP A 277 -1.45 2.14 -3.64
CA ASP A 277 -0.57 1.84 -2.49
C ASP A 277 -1.35 1.23 -1.31
N LEU A 278 -2.53 1.75 -0.97
CA LEU A 278 -3.39 1.20 0.09
C LEU A 278 -3.97 -0.17 -0.28
N GLU A 279 -4.40 -0.35 -1.51
CA GLU A 279 -4.93 -1.64 -2.01
C GLU A 279 -3.86 -2.73 -2.04
N SER A 280 -2.60 -2.37 -2.22
CA SER A 280 -1.47 -3.31 -2.15
C SER A 280 -1.20 -3.84 -0.74
N LEU A 281 -1.74 -3.20 0.33
CA LEU A 281 -1.43 -3.54 1.71
C LEU A 281 -1.80 -4.98 2.11
N PRO A 282 -2.98 -5.52 1.79
CA PRO A 282 -3.31 -6.90 2.12
C PRO A 282 -2.33 -7.90 1.48
N LYS A 283 -1.93 -7.66 0.22
CA LYS A 283 -0.98 -8.50 -0.53
C LYS A 283 0.40 -8.54 0.12
N THR A 284 0.86 -7.40 0.63
CA THR A 284 2.20 -7.27 1.24
C THR A 284 2.21 -7.49 2.75
N ALA A 285 1.06 -7.59 3.41
CA ALA A 285 0.95 -7.70 4.87
C ALA A 285 1.62 -8.97 5.43
N THR A 286 1.45 -10.09 4.75
CA THR A 286 2.03 -11.37 5.15
C THR A 286 3.56 -11.31 5.12
N LEU A 287 4.13 -10.75 4.07
CA LEU A 287 5.58 -10.56 3.95
C LEU A 287 6.12 -9.63 5.04
N ARG A 288 5.40 -8.55 5.37
CA ARG A 288 5.80 -7.65 6.46
C ARG A 288 5.78 -8.34 7.80
N LYS A 289 4.71 -9.08 8.14
CA LYS A 289 4.62 -9.86 9.38
C LYS A 289 5.77 -10.85 9.51
N LEU A 290 6.14 -11.50 8.42
CA LEU A 290 7.30 -12.39 8.38
C LEU A 290 8.60 -11.63 8.67
N ASN A 291 8.82 -10.49 8.03
CA ASN A 291 9.99 -9.64 8.27
C ASN A 291 10.04 -9.12 9.71
N ASP A 292 8.91 -8.74 10.28
CA ASP A 292 8.83 -8.30 11.68
C ASP A 292 9.14 -9.44 12.65
N LEU A 293 8.69 -10.66 12.36
CA LEU A 293 9.06 -11.83 13.14
C LEU A 293 10.57 -12.12 13.06
N ILE A 294 11.19 -11.96 11.88
CA ILE A 294 12.64 -12.11 11.69
C ILE A 294 13.41 -11.05 12.52
N LYS A 295 13.02 -9.79 12.43
CA LYS A 295 13.62 -8.69 13.22
C LYS A 295 13.52 -8.98 14.71
N ARG A 296 12.33 -9.42 15.15
CA ARG A 296 12.08 -9.79 16.56
C ARG A 296 12.94 -10.97 17.02
N ALA A 297 13.07 -12.01 16.19
CA ALA A 297 13.89 -13.18 16.50
C ALA A 297 15.37 -12.83 16.63
N ARG A 298 15.90 -11.99 15.74
CA ARG A 298 17.28 -11.49 15.83
C ARG A 298 17.49 -10.69 17.12
N LEU A 299 16.59 -9.77 17.44
CA LEU A 299 16.66 -8.98 18.66
C LEU A 299 16.56 -9.87 19.92
N ALA A 300 15.66 -10.88 19.93
CA ALA A 300 15.51 -11.81 21.04
C ALA A 300 16.78 -12.66 21.25
N LYS A 301 17.46 -13.06 20.16
CA LYS A 301 18.75 -13.76 20.22
C LYS A 301 19.83 -12.90 20.84
N VAL A 302 19.98 -11.64 20.38
CA VAL A 302 20.95 -10.69 20.94
C VAL A 302 20.64 -10.40 22.41
N HIS A 303 19.38 -10.22 22.75
CA HIS A 303 18.93 -9.99 24.12
C HIS A 303 19.29 -11.17 25.05
N ALA A 304 19.07 -12.40 24.61
CA ALA A 304 19.43 -13.59 25.38
C ALA A 304 20.95 -13.67 25.66
N LEU A 305 21.77 -13.30 24.67
CA LEU A 305 23.23 -13.24 24.84
C LEU A 305 23.64 -12.14 25.84
N ILE A 306 23.03 -10.95 25.76
CA ILE A 306 23.30 -9.84 26.71
C ILE A 306 22.95 -10.26 28.14
N VAL A 307 21.74 -10.80 28.35
CA VAL A 307 21.26 -11.20 29.67
C VAL A 307 22.11 -12.32 30.26
N SER A 308 22.53 -13.31 29.44
CA SER A 308 23.42 -14.38 29.88
C SER A 308 24.80 -13.86 30.24
N GLU A 309 25.42 -13.01 29.44
CA GLU A 309 26.73 -12.41 29.71
C GLU A 309 26.70 -11.58 31.00
N LEU A 310 25.65 -10.80 31.21
CA LEU A 310 25.45 -10.03 32.43
C LEU A 310 25.35 -10.97 33.64
N ARG A 311 24.70 -12.13 33.52
CA ARG A 311 24.58 -13.13 34.57
C ARG A 311 25.94 -13.79 34.90
N GLU A 312 26.70 -14.17 33.86
CA GLU A 312 28.01 -14.81 34.02
C GLU A 312 29.05 -13.87 34.65
N SER A 313 28.95 -12.56 34.34
CA SER A 313 29.83 -11.53 34.91
C SER A 313 29.50 -11.17 36.34
N MET A 314 28.42 -11.71 36.94
CA MET A 314 28.04 -11.41 38.33
C MET A 314 28.83 -12.26 39.34
N PRO A 315 29.32 -11.66 40.45
CA PRO A 315 29.99 -12.39 41.52
C PRO A 315 29.04 -13.28 42.33
N SER A 316 29.55 -14.41 42.80
CA SER A 316 28.74 -15.40 43.50
C SER A 316 28.27 -14.92 44.88
N VAL A 317 29.12 -14.22 45.68
CA VAL A 317 28.86 -13.96 47.10
C VAL A 317 28.81 -12.46 47.42
N PHE A 318 29.88 -11.70 47.25
CA PHE A 318 30.00 -10.31 47.72
C PHE A 318 30.07 -9.30 46.57
N GLY A 319 29.63 -8.04 46.79
CA GLY A 319 29.79 -6.94 45.84
C GLY A 319 28.81 -6.92 44.68
N LYS A 320 27.66 -7.61 44.77
CA LYS A 320 26.67 -7.73 43.70
C LYS A 320 26.15 -6.38 43.20
N ASP A 321 25.81 -5.46 44.10
CA ASP A 321 25.25 -4.18 43.71
C ASP A 321 26.28 -3.24 43.07
N SER A 322 27.51 -3.25 43.56
CA SER A 322 28.58 -2.48 42.93
C SER A 322 28.89 -3.01 41.51
N LYS A 323 28.99 -4.34 41.38
CA LYS A 323 29.24 -4.98 40.09
C LYS A 323 28.11 -4.75 39.07
N ARG A 324 26.86 -4.83 39.55
CA ARG A 324 25.68 -4.52 38.74
C ARG A 324 25.77 -3.10 38.16
N LYS A 325 26.03 -2.08 38.98
CA LYS A 325 26.19 -0.70 38.56
C LYS A 325 27.34 -0.54 37.55
N GLU A 326 28.47 -1.22 37.81
CA GLU A 326 29.60 -1.22 36.89
C GLU A 326 29.23 -1.78 35.52
N LEU A 327 28.56 -2.95 35.47
CA LEU A 327 28.14 -3.60 34.25
C LEU A 327 27.15 -2.74 33.44
N ILE A 328 26.19 -2.07 34.12
CA ILE A 328 25.26 -1.14 33.48
C ILE A 328 26.02 0.02 32.84
N ASN A 329 26.95 0.64 33.56
CA ASN A 329 27.72 1.76 33.04
C ASN A 329 28.65 1.38 31.90
N LYS A 330 29.17 0.15 31.92
CA LYS A 330 30.09 -0.41 30.91
C LYS A 330 29.39 -1.34 29.92
N LEU A 331 28.08 -1.16 29.69
CA LEU A 331 27.30 -2.04 28.82
C LEU A 331 27.84 -2.09 27.38
N HIS A 332 28.47 -1.04 26.90
CA HIS A 332 29.14 -1.02 25.59
C HIS A 332 30.23 -2.10 25.45
N LEU A 333 30.99 -2.37 26.54
CA LEU A 333 32.01 -3.43 26.53
C LEU A 333 31.39 -4.83 26.44
N VAL A 334 30.22 -5.01 27.06
CA VAL A 334 29.45 -6.27 26.92
C VAL A 334 29.00 -6.46 25.47
N TYR A 335 28.51 -5.40 24.83
CA TYR A 335 28.11 -5.45 23.42
C TYR A 335 29.31 -5.78 22.51
N GLU A 336 30.46 -5.11 22.70
CA GLU A 336 31.67 -5.40 21.94
C GLU A 336 32.16 -6.86 22.11
N LYS A 337 32.07 -7.41 23.34
CA LYS A 337 32.42 -8.79 23.60
C LYS A 337 31.52 -9.74 22.80
N ILE A 338 30.19 -9.59 22.94
CA ILE A 338 29.20 -10.41 22.23
C ILE A 338 29.34 -10.27 20.71
N GLN A 339 29.59 -9.07 20.22
CA GLN A 339 29.82 -8.82 18.80
C GLN A 339 30.99 -9.64 18.26
N ARG A 340 32.12 -9.65 18.98
CA ARG A 340 33.32 -10.39 18.57
C ARG A 340 33.12 -11.89 18.66
N GLU A 341 32.50 -12.39 19.74
CA GLU A 341 32.33 -13.83 19.98
C GLU A 341 31.30 -14.47 19.04
N HIS A 342 30.22 -13.73 18.74
CA HIS A 342 29.08 -14.26 17.97
C HIS A 342 28.95 -13.66 16.55
N ASN A 343 29.86 -12.76 16.15
CA ASN A 343 29.87 -12.09 14.84
C ASN A 343 28.52 -11.44 14.50
N ILE A 344 27.93 -10.70 15.46
CA ILE A 344 26.62 -10.06 15.31
C ILE A 344 26.81 -8.62 14.83
N PRO A 345 26.05 -8.15 13.81
CA PRO A 345 26.10 -6.75 13.37
C PRO A 345 25.68 -5.76 14.48
N ILE A 346 26.34 -4.59 14.55
CA ILE A 346 26.03 -3.55 15.55
C ILE A 346 24.56 -3.11 15.47
N GLY A 347 23.97 -3.09 14.27
CA GLY A 347 22.59 -2.69 14.06
C GLY A 347 21.54 -3.61 14.71
N ASP A 348 21.90 -4.84 15.07
CA ASP A 348 21.00 -5.79 15.71
C ASP A 348 20.94 -5.60 17.25
N PHE A 349 21.85 -4.78 17.81
CA PHE A 349 21.86 -4.51 19.24
C PHE A 349 20.83 -3.43 19.63
N PRO A 350 20.17 -3.58 20.80
CA PRO A 350 19.29 -2.54 21.30
C PRO A 350 20.06 -1.28 21.67
N LYS A 351 19.43 -0.11 21.63
CA LYS A 351 20.07 1.15 22.06
C LYS A 351 20.54 1.05 23.50
N ILE A 352 21.80 1.44 23.72
CA ILE A 352 22.48 1.32 25.01
C ILE A 352 21.70 2.04 26.12
N ASP A 353 21.27 3.28 25.87
CA ASP A 353 20.57 4.11 26.87
C ASP A 353 19.27 3.45 27.35
N ARG A 354 18.45 2.94 26.44
CA ARG A 354 17.20 2.22 26.75
C ARG A 354 17.48 0.92 27.54
N MET A 355 18.48 0.17 27.11
CA MET A 355 18.83 -1.07 27.79
C MET A 355 19.37 -0.81 29.20
N GLN A 356 20.20 0.22 29.36
CA GLN A 356 20.68 0.66 30.68
C GLN A 356 19.53 1.06 31.62
N GLU A 357 18.57 1.81 31.10
CA GLU A 357 17.39 2.22 31.88
C GLU A 357 16.55 1.02 32.34
N SER A 358 16.27 0.07 31.45
CA SER A 358 15.55 -1.15 31.78
C SER A 358 16.31 -2.02 32.81
N LEU A 359 17.64 -2.08 32.72
CA LEU A 359 18.49 -2.87 33.61
C LEU A 359 18.61 -2.28 35.03
N ARG A 360 18.36 -0.96 35.23
CA ARG A 360 18.52 -0.31 36.53
C ARG A 360 17.72 -0.95 37.65
N ASN A 361 16.52 -1.45 37.32
CA ASN A 361 15.59 -2.03 38.30
C ASN A 361 15.61 -3.57 38.33
N MET A 362 16.52 -4.20 37.57
CA MET A 362 16.56 -5.65 37.44
C MET A 362 17.62 -6.29 38.34
N ASP A 363 17.29 -7.46 38.86
CA ASP A 363 18.21 -8.29 39.62
C ASP A 363 18.88 -9.32 38.69
N PHE A 364 20.17 -9.10 38.39
CA PHE A 364 20.93 -9.96 37.45
C PHE A 364 21.14 -11.37 38.02
N THR A 365 20.97 -11.59 39.32
CA THR A 365 21.09 -12.94 39.91
C THR A 365 19.93 -13.87 39.49
N LYS A 366 18.82 -13.29 39.09
CA LYS A 366 17.63 -14.02 38.58
C LYS A 366 17.69 -14.32 37.09
N PHE A 367 18.67 -13.80 36.38
CA PHE A 367 18.88 -14.10 34.98
C PHE A 367 19.38 -15.53 34.79
N LYS A 368 19.02 -16.12 33.65
CA LYS A 368 19.46 -17.47 33.29
C LYS A 368 20.74 -17.42 32.47
N ILE A 369 21.57 -18.44 32.64
CA ILE A 369 22.75 -18.70 31.79
C ILE A 369 22.28 -19.17 30.43
N LEU A 370 23.11 -19.01 29.41
CA LEU A 370 22.82 -19.29 28.04
C LEU A 370 22.41 -20.75 27.80
N ASP A 371 21.18 -20.94 27.31
CA ASP A 371 20.71 -22.24 26.83
C ASP A 371 20.95 -22.34 25.31
N LYS A 372 22.01 -23.04 24.92
CA LYS A 372 22.39 -23.24 23.53
C LYS A 372 21.29 -23.92 22.70
N LYS A 373 20.48 -24.79 23.32
CA LYS A 373 19.39 -25.48 22.60
C LYS A 373 18.27 -24.52 22.17
N LEU A 374 17.96 -23.51 23.00
CA LEU A 374 16.99 -22.50 22.64
C LEU A 374 17.50 -21.61 21.50
N LEU A 375 18.78 -21.22 21.52
CA LEU A 375 19.39 -20.47 20.42
C LEU A 375 19.39 -21.27 19.12
N GLU A 376 19.81 -22.54 19.17
CA GLU A 376 19.80 -23.43 17.99
C GLU A 376 18.39 -23.61 17.40
N ARG A 377 17.34 -23.62 18.24
CA ARG A 377 15.95 -23.66 17.75
C ARG A 377 15.59 -22.40 16.96
N VAL A 378 16.00 -21.22 17.46
CA VAL A 378 15.76 -19.95 16.76
C VAL A 378 16.62 -19.87 15.50
N ASP A 379 17.85 -20.33 15.51
CA ASP A 379 18.70 -20.39 14.32
C ASP A 379 18.10 -21.32 13.24
N LYS A 380 17.59 -22.49 13.61
CA LYS A 380 16.84 -23.37 12.71
C LYS A 380 15.56 -22.71 12.19
N MET A 381 14.83 -21.98 13.03
CA MET A 381 13.68 -21.19 12.60
C MET A 381 14.05 -20.22 11.47
N LEU A 382 15.12 -19.44 11.66
CA LEU A 382 15.57 -18.46 10.67
C LEU A 382 16.13 -19.10 9.40
N ALA A 383 16.81 -20.24 9.52
CA ALA A 383 17.45 -20.91 8.39
C ALA A 383 16.52 -21.83 7.59
N GLU A 384 15.52 -22.45 8.22
CA GLU A 384 14.69 -23.48 7.60
C GLU A 384 13.22 -23.09 7.45
N ASP A 385 12.59 -22.58 8.55
CA ASP A 385 11.14 -22.33 8.52
C ASP A 385 10.79 -21.03 7.83
N VAL A 386 11.57 -19.98 8.05
CA VAL A 386 11.36 -18.69 7.40
C VAL A 386 11.42 -18.81 5.86
N PRO A 387 12.43 -19.45 5.24
CA PRO A 387 12.43 -19.66 3.79
C PRO A 387 11.26 -20.50 3.28
N LYS A 388 10.80 -21.50 4.06
CA LYS A 388 9.59 -22.27 3.69
C LYS A 388 8.35 -21.39 3.66
N LEU A 389 8.14 -20.57 4.70
CA LEU A 389 7.02 -19.65 4.76
C LEU A 389 7.09 -18.60 3.63
N MET A 390 8.29 -18.09 3.33
CA MET A 390 8.47 -17.18 2.17
C MET A 390 8.08 -17.83 0.84
N SER A 391 8.39 -19.10 0.65
CA SER A 391 8.03 -19.81 -0.59
C SER A 391 6.53 -20.09 -0.72
N MET A 392 5.76 -20.04 0.36
CA MET A 392 4.31 -20.22 0.36
C MET A 392 3.56 -18.92 -0.02
N ILE A 393 4.13 -17.75 0.22
CA ILE A 393 3.48 -16.45 -0.04
C ILE A 393 3.01 -16.32 -1.50
N PRO A 394 3.84 -16.55 -2.54
CA PRO A 394 3.38 -16.47 -3.93
C PRO A 394 2.29 -17.50 -4.26
N GLN A 395 2.30 -18.66 -3.62
CA GLN A 395 1.30 -19.71 -3.83
C GLN A 395 -0.06 -19.30 -3.25
N GLU A 396 -0.07 -18.68 -2.07
CA GLU A 396 -1.29 -18.12 -1.47
C GLU A 396 -1.85 -16.96 -2.29
N GLU A 397 -0.99 -16.07 -2.81
CA GLU A 397 -1.39 -14.99 -3.71
C GLU A 397 -2.03 -15.52 -4.99
N HIS A 398 -1.42 -16.52 -5.62
CA HIS A 398 -1.99 -17.17 -6.81
C HIS A 398 -3.31 -17.88 -6.51
N ALA A 399 -3.42 -18.59 -5.38
CA ALA A 399 -4.66 -19.25 -4.96
C ALA A 399 -5.78 -18.24 -4.69
N PHE A 400 -5.44 -17.10 -4.06
CA PHE A 400 -6.39 -16.02 -3.81
C PHE A 400 -6.90 -15.38 -5.11
N LEU A 401 -6.02 -15.12 -6.07
CA LEU A 401 -6.39 -14.60 -7.40
C LEU A 401 -7.27 -15.59 -8.18
N GLN A 402 -6.99 -16.90 -8.09
CA GLN A 402 -7.81 -17.93 -8.71
C GLN A 402 -9.20 -18.06 -8.06
N LEU A 403 -9.30 -17.92 -6.74
CA LEU A 403 -10.59 -17.92 -6.04
C LEU A 403 -11.43 -16.69 -6.42
N GLN A 404 -10.82 -15.52 -6.52
CA GLN A 404 -11.50 -14.32 -7.01
C GLN A 404 -12.01 -14.49 -8.44
N SER A 405 -11.22 -15.06 -9.34
CA SER A 405 -11.63 -15.31 -10.74
C SER A 405 -12.74 -16.37 -10.86
N GLN A 406 -12.78 -17.37 -9.98
CA GLN A 406 -13.85 -18.39 -9.94
C GLN A 406 -15.15 -17.87 -9.33
N THR A 407 -15.06 -16.98 -8.34
CA THR A 407 -16.24 -16.33 -7.73
C THR A 407 -16.91 -15.39 -8.73
N THR A 408 -16.13 -14.74 -9.60
CA THR A 408 -16.62 -13.85 -10.68
C THR A 408 -17.38 -14.63 -11.78
N GLN A 409 -17.05 -15.91 -12.00
CA GLN A 409 -17.76 -16.75 -12.99
C GLN A 409 -19.08 -17.32 -12.46
N ASN A 410 -19.25 -17.46 -11.15
CA ASN A 410 -20.46 -18.04 -10.54
C ASN A 410 -21.51 -17.01 -10.10
N THR A 411 -21.20 -15.72 -10.14
CA THR A 411 -22.11 -14.61 -9.79
C THR A 411 -22.30 -13.64 -10.96
N ALA A 412 -22.61 -14.19 -12.14
CA ALA A 412 -23.06 -13.40 -13.29
C ALA A 412 -24.49 -12.83 -13.11
N ALA A 413 -24.94 -12.69 -11.87
CA ALA A 413 -26.11 -11.94 -11.48
C ALA A 413 -25.88 -11.38 -10.08
N ASP A 414 -25.59 -10.08 -10.02
CA ASP A 414 -25.53 -9.26 -8.81
C ASP A 414 -24.24 -9.31 -7.97
N LYS A 415 -23.53 -8.21 -8.03
CA LYS A 415 -22.46 -7.65 -7.16
C LYS A 415 -21.04 -7.72 -7.69
N SER A 416 -20.66 -6.58 -8.26
CA SER A 416 -19.30 -6.14 -8.51
C SER A 416 -18.53 -6.00 -7.18
N THR A 417 -17.43 -6.71 -7.06
CA THR A 417 -16.43 -6.50 -6.01
C THR A 417 -15.63 -5.23 -6.30
N ILE A 418 -15.44 -4.38 -5.28
CA ILE A 418 -14.82 -3.03 -5.37
C ILE A 418 -13.45 -3.03 -6.04
N PHE A 419 -12.72 -4.13 -5.98
CA PHE A 419 -11.36 -4.19 -6.50
C PHE A 419 -11.21 -4.87 -7.86
N ASN A 420 -12.27 -5.40 -8.47
CA ASN A 420 -12.13 -6.21 -9.70
C ASN A 420 -13.08 -5.84 -10.84
N ASP A 421 -13.89 -4.80 -10.69
CA ASP A 421 -14.74 -4.34 -11.76
C ASP A 421 -14.17 -3.08 -12.40
N GLN A 422 -13.92 -3.17 -13.71
CA GLN A 422 -13.50 -2.03 -14.54
C GLN A 422 -14.54 -0.89 -14.57
N GLN A 423 -15.57 -0.93 -13.71
CA GLN A 423 -16.69 -0.01 -13.81
C GLN A 423 -17.08 0.78 -12.55
N SER A 424 -16.47 0.68 -11.41
CA SER A 424 -16.64 1.63 -10.28
C SER A 424 -16.10 1.08 -8.97
N THR A 425 -14.83 1.27 -8.73
CA THR A 425 -14.30 1.17 -7.39
C THR A 425 -14.40 2.56 -6.73
N PRO A 426 -14.58 2.67 -5.40
CA PRO A 426 -14.42 3.95 -4.72
C PRO A 426 -13.02 4.53 -4.89
N PHE A 427 -12.13 3.78 -5.53
CA PHE A 427 -10.77 4.15 -5.88
C PHE A 427 -10.59 4.55 -7.36
N GLU A 428 -11.58 4.30 -8.24
CA GLU A 428 -11.61 4.81 -9.61
C GLU A 428 -12.44 6.09 -9.67
N LEU A 429 -11.76 7.21 -9.52
CA LEU A 429 -12.28 8.52 -9.85
C LEU A 429 -12.12 8.76 -11.36
N GLY A 430 -13.21 8.58 -12.07
CA GLY A 430 -13.29 8.93 -13.46
C GLY A 430 -13.72 7.74 -14.32
N GLY A 431 -14.78 7.94 -15.07
CA GLY A 431 -15.16 7.02 -16.15
C GLY A 431 -13.95 6.73 -17.02
N VAL A 432 -13.93 5.56 -17.63
CA VAL A 432 -12.86 5.10 -18.50
C VAL A 432 -12.51 6.22 -19.46
N GLU A 433 -11.35 6.87 -19.25
CA GLU A 433 -10.87 7.99 -20.04
C GLU A 433 -9.98 7.52 -21.20
N GLY A 434 -9.83 8.38 -22.20
CA GLY A 434 -8.99 8.11 -23.34
C GLY A 434 -9.58 7.06 -24.26
N ILE A 435 -8.74 6.13 -24.71
CA ILE A 435 -9.09 5.11 -25.72
C ILE A 435 -10.15 4.12 -25.22
N ASN A 436 -10.20 3.86 -23.93
CA ASN A 436 -11.15 2.93 -23.34
C ASN A 436 -12.49 3.59 -22.96
N ALA A 437 -12.64 4.89 -23.19
CA ALA A 437 -13.90 5.60 -22.95
C ALA A 437 -15.04 4.98 -23.79
N GLY A 438 -16.17 4.67 -23.15
CA GLY A 438 -17.32 4.01 -23.79
C GLY A 438 -17.18 2.49 -23.93
N LEU A 439 -16.16 1.87 -23.35
CA LEU A 439 -16.03 0.42 -23.32
C LEU A 439 -17.18 -0.19 -22.50
N GLY A 440 -18.01 -1.03 -23.14
CA GLY A 440 -19.18 -1.64 -22.49
C GLY A 440 -20.47 -0.82 -22.57
N GLU A 441 -20.44 0.39 -23.13
CA GLU A 441 -21.64 1.18 -23.38
C GLU A 441 -22.36 0.70 -24.65
N THR A 442 -23.70 0.80 -24.64
CA THR A 442 -24.53 0.49 -25.82
C THR A 442 -24.42 1.57 -26.90
N ASP A 443 -24.20 2.81 -26.47
CA ASP A 443 -24.10 3.96 -27.36
C ASP A 443 -22.64 4.24 -27.75
N TRP A 444 -22.43 4.67 -28.99
CA TRP A 444 -21.12 5.06 -29.47
C TRP A 444 -20.65 6.33 -28.74
N ILE A 445 -19.55 6.25 -28.02
CA ILE A 445 -19.06 7.33 -27.13
C ILE A 445 -18.91 8.69 -27.83
N VAL A 446 -18.53 8.67 -29.12
CA VAL A 446 -18.36 9.89 -29.94
C VAL A 446 -19.67 10.66 -30.10
N THR A 447 -20.81 10.02 -29.95
CA THR A 447 -22.14 10.64 -30.02
C THR A 447 -22.32 11.76 -29.00
N ARG A 448 -21.62 11.68 -27.85
CA ARG A 448 -21.69 12.70 -26.80
C ARG A 448 -21.22 14.07 -27.21
N SER A 449 -20.22 14.15 -28.11
CA SER A 449 -19.67 15.40 -28.64
C SER A 449 -19.99 15.62 -30.13
N ARG A 450 -20.91 14.82 -30.68
CA ARG A 450 -21.21 14.78 -32.10
C ARG A 450 -21.64 16.12 -32.65
N HIS A 451 -22.45 16.86 -31.91
CA HIS A 451 -22.97 18.18 -32.36
C HIS A 451 -21.83 19.15 -32.72
N GLU A 452 -20.80 19.21 -31.87
CA GLU A 452 -19.62 20.06 -32.11
C GLU A 452 -18.85 19.62 -33.36
N TYR A 453 -18.72 18.32 -33.59
CA TYR A 453 -17.96 17.78 -34.74
C TYR A 453 -18.72 17.90 -36.04
N ASP A 454 -20.04 17.75 -36.02
CA ASP A 454 -20.91 17.88 -37.21
C ASP A 454 -21.00 19.34 -37.67
N GLU A 455 -20.95 20.32 -36.78
CA GLU A 455 -20.88 21.74 -37.15
C GLU A 455 -19.62 22.04 -37.95
N VAL A 456 -18.46 21.58 -37.48
CA VAL A 456 -17.19 21.76 -38.19
C VAL A 456 -17.18 21.02 -39.53
N PHE A 457 -17.73 19.80 -39.59
CA PHE A 457 -17.86 19.02 -40.81
C PHE A 457 -18.65 19.79 -41.89
N THR A 458 -19.75 20.42 -41.50
CA THR A 458 -20.60 21.20 -42.42
C THR A 458 -19.86 22.42 -42.96
N GLN A 459 -19.03 23.08 -42.13
CA GLN A 459 -18.19 24.22 -42.55
C GLN A 459 -17.11 23.85 -43.57
N LEU A 460 -16.66 22.59 -43.59
CA LEU A 460 -15.65 22.10 -44.52
C LEU A 460 -16.21 21.83 -45.93
N SER A 461 -17.48 22.14 -46.18
CA SER A 461 -18.14 22.00 -47.48
C SER A 461 -18.01 20.58 -48.07
N PRO A 462 -18.58 19.56 -47.42
CA PRO A 462 -18.43 18.17 -47.84
C PRO A 462 -18.94 17.94 -49.28
N GLN A 463 -18.20 17.19 -50.07
CA GLN A 463 -18.60 16.78 -51.42
C GLN A 463 -19.18 15.38 -51.37
N ASN A 464 -20.41 15.20 -51.82
CA ASN A 464 -21.13 13.91 -51.72
C ASN A 464 -21.18 13.31 -50.30
N GLY A 465 -21.24 14.15 -49.25
CA GLY A 465 -21.26 13.71 -47.84
C GLY A 465 -19.91 13.28 -47.28
N LYS A 466 -18.79 13.55 -47.98
CA LYS A 466 -17.43 13.24 -47.53
C LYS A 466 -16.51 14.46 -47.64
N VAL A 467 -15.57 14.60 -46.72
CA VAL A 467 -14.54 15.66 -46.72
C VAL A 467 -13.25 15.10 -47.31
N THR A 468 -12.63 15.86 -48.21
CA THR A 468 -11.37 15.47 -48.85
C THR A 468 -10.21 15.52 -47.85
N GLY A 469 -9.20 14.65 -48.03
CA GLY A 469 -8.02 14.63 -47.19
C GLY A 469 -7.29 15.97 -47.07
N ALA A 470 -7.34 16.83 -48.10
CA ALA A 470 -6.72 18.15 -48.04
C ALA A 470 -7.48 19.11 -47.11
N ALA A 471 -8.81 19.14 -47.19
CA ALA A 471 -9.65 19.98 -46.33
C ALA A 471 -9.60 19.48 -44.85
N ALA A 472 -9.70 18.19 -44.65
CA ALA A 472 -9.57 17.58 -43.31
C ALA A 472 -8.21 17.88 -42.66
N LYS A 473 -7.11 17.80 -43.41
CA LYS A 473 -5.76 18.12 -42.96
C LYS A 473 -5.63 19.57 -42.50
N GLN A 474 -6.19 20.52 -43.23
CA GLN A 474 -6.15 21.94 -42.85
C GLN A 474 -6.83 22.19 -41.51
N GLU A 475 -7.91 21.49 -41.22
CA GLU A 475 -8.62 21.60 -39.95
C GLU A 475 -7.89 20.88 -38.81
N MET A 476 -7.44 19.64 -39.06
CA MET A 476 -6.70 18.87 -38.07
C MET A 476 -5.40 19.55 -37.59
N VAL A 477 -4.71 20.29 -38.47
CA VAL A 477 -3.49 21.05 -38.12
C VAL A 477 -3.77 22.15 -37.09
N LYS A 478 -5.00 22.67 -37.01
CA LYS A 478 -5.38 23.64 -35.96
C LYS A 478 -5.25 23.08 -34.54
N SER A 479 -5.28 21.77 -34.36
CA SER A 479 -5.03 21.09 -33.09
C SER A 479 -3.59 21.23 -32.59
N LYS A 480 -2.67 21.74 -33.41
CA LYS A 480 -1.22 21.87 -33.11
C LYS A 480 -0.52 20.53 -32.81
N LEU A 481 -1.13 19.40 -33.10
CA LEU A 481 -0.48 18.10 -32.99
C LEU A 481 0.55 17.88 -34.12
N PRO A 482 1.64 17.14 -33.86
CA PRO A 482 2.64 16.82 -34.90
C PRO A 482 2.05 16.04 -36.06
N ASN A 483 2.58 16.26 -37.27
CA ASN A 483 2.08 15.61 -38.49
C ASN A 483 2.10 14.08 -38.48
N ASN A 484 3.05 13.46 -37.76
CA ASN A 484 3.10 12.00 -37.57
C ASN A 484 1.90 11.50 -36.74
N VAL A 485 1.50 12.26 -35.73
CA VAL A 485 0.31 11.96 -34.90
C VAL A 485 -0.97 12.14 -35.73
N LEU A 486 -1.09 13.25 -36.46
CA LEU A 486 -2.23 13.48 -37.34
C LEU A 486 -2.35 12.42 -38.42
N GLY A 487 -1.22 11.95 -38.98
CA GLY A 487 -1.19 10.85 -39.95
C GLY A 487 -1.66 9.53 -39.35
N ARG A 488 -1.41 9.30 -38.02
CA ARG A 488 -1.94 8.13 -37.30
C ARG A 488 -3.43 8.26 -37.03
N VAL A 489 -3.90 9.43 -36.64
CA VAL A 489 -5.33 9.72 -36.48
C VAL A 489 -6.05 9.45 -37.79
N TRP A 490 -5.54 9.96 -38.91
CA TRP A 490 -6.09 9.74 -40.25
C TRP A 490 -6.25 8.23 -40.55
N LYS A 491 -5.17 7.45 -40.38
CA LYS A 491 -5.18 6.00 -40.64
C LYS A 491 -6.17 5.22 -39.79
N LEU A 492 -6.44 5.69 -38.56
CA LEU A 492 -7.40 5.06 -37.66
C LEU A 492 -8.85 5.46 -38.00
N SER A 493 -9.05 6.63 -38.58
CA SER A 493 -10.37 7.20 -38.87
C SER A 493 -10.89 6.84 -40.25
N ASP A 494 -10.03 6.76 -41.29
CA ASP A 494 -10.35 6.32 -42.64
C ASP A 494 -10.48 4.79 -42.66
N ILE A 495 -11.68 4.31 -42.27
CA ILE A 495 -11.93 2.87 -42.04
C ILE A 495 -12.15 2.15 -43.37
N ASP A 496 -12.85 2.78 -44.34
CA ASP A 496 -13.10 2.23 -45.66
C ASP A 496 -11.93 2.45 -46.65
N LYS A 497 -10.92 3.21 -46.22
CA LYS A 497 -9.68 3.51 -46.95
C LYS A 497 -9.89 4.15 -48.34
N ASP A 498 -10.90 4.98 -48.46
CA ASP A 498 -11.20 5.67 -49.69
C ASP A 498 -10.47 7.01 -49.84
N GLY A 499 -9.71 7.43 -48.82
CA GLY A 499 -8.94 8.68 -48.80
C GLY A 499 -9.77 9.93 -48.55
N MET A 500 -11.01 9.76 -48.12
CA MET A 500 -11.95 10.80 -47.71
C MET A 500 -12.53 10.43 -46.34
N LEU A 501 -13.11 11.38 -45.62
CA LEU A 501 -13.78 11.08 -44.36
C LEU A 501 -15.26 11.42 -44.48
N ASP A 502 -16.12 10.44 -44.20
CA ASP A 502 -17.54 10.71 -44.03
C ASP A 502 -17.82 11.36 -42.67
N ILE A 503 -19.08 11.70 -42.37
CA ILE A 503 -19.44 12.41 -41.16
C ILE A 503 -19.11 11.61 -39.86
N ASP A 504 -19.19 10.27 -39.91
CA ASP A 504 -18.88 9.40 -38.78
C ASP A 504 -17.37 9.24 -38.58
N GLU A 505 -16.63 9.07 -39.68
CA GLU A 505 -15.17 9.00 -39.70
C GLU A 505 -14.52 10.32 -39.28
N TRP A 506 -15.13 11.45 -39.72
CA TRP A 506 -14.73 12.78 -39.29
C TRP A 506 -14.92 12.94 -37.77
N ALA A 507 -16.08 12.58 -37.22
CA ALA A 507 -16.35 12.64 -35.80
C ALA A 507 -15.38 11.78 -35.00
N LEU A 508 -15.06 10.57 -35.49
CA LEU A 508 -14.03 9.71 -34.92
C LEU A 508 -12.66 10.38 -34.90
N SER A 509 -12.28 11.03 -36.03
CA SER A 509 -10.99 11.72 -36.14
C SER A 509 -10.84 12.84 -35.09
N GLN A 510 -11.89 13.64 -34.90
CA GLN A 510 -11.92 14.71 -33.89
C GLN A 510 -11.86 14.16 -32.47
N HIS A 511 -12.55 13.07 -32.24
CA HIS A 511 -12.49 12.37 -30.92
C HIS A 511 -11.08 11.84 -30.63
N LEU A 512 -10.40 11.22 -31.58
CA LEU A 512 -9.02 10.77 -31.45
C LEU A 512 -8.03 11.92 -31.21
N ILE A 513 -8.25 13.07 -31.90
CA ILE A 513 -7.47 14.28 -31.62
C ILE A 513 -7.68 14.76 -30.20
N LYS A 514 -8.92 14.79 -29.72
CA LYS A 514 -9.26 15.17 -28.35
C LYS A 514 -8.57 14.23 -27.31
N ILE A 515 -8.66 12.91 -27.49
CA ILE A 515 -7.96 11.91 -26.69
C ILE A 515 -6.45 12.21 -26.60
N LYS A 516 -5.83 12.56 -27.75
CA LYS A 516 -4.40 12.87 -27.76
C LYS A 516 -4.06 14.21 -27.12
N LEU A 517 -4.89 15.23 -27.25
CA LEU A 517 -4.77 16.52 -26.56
C LEU A 517 -4.92 16.37 -25.06
N ASP A 518 -5.78 15.47 -24.61
CA ASP A 518 -5.97 15.10 -23.20
C ASP A 518 -4.77 14.28 -22.64
N GLY A 519 -3.78 13.97 -23.50
CA GLY A 519 -2.50 13.34 -23.13
C GLY A 519 -2.50 11.82 -23.19
N HIS A 520 -3.54 11.18 -23.70
CA HIS A 520 -3.59 9.73 -23.85
C HIS A 520 -2.86 9.26 -25.13
N GLU A 521 -2.39 8.02 -25.14
CA GLU A 521 -1.76 7.43 -26.32
C GLU A 521 -2.81 6.89 -27.30
N LEU A 522 -2.56 7.07 -28.61
CA LEU A 522 -3.42 6.51 -29.64
C LEU A 522 -3.15 4.99 -29.81
N PRO A 523 -4.19 4.18 -30.08
CA PRO A 523 -4.04 2.75 -30.28
C PRO A 523 -3.31 2.45 -31.58
N ASN A 524 -2.69 1.26 -31.70
CA ASN A 524 -2.13 0.78 -32.95
C ASN A 524 -3.22 0.31 -33.91
N ILE A 525 -4.29 -0.25 -33.38
CA ILE A 525 -5.47 -0.74 -34.10
C ILE A 525 -6.69 -0.14 -33.39
N LEU A 526 -7.67 0.31 -34.17
CA LEU A 526 -8.89 0.91 -33.63
C LEU A 526 -9.70 -0.11 -32.84
N PRO A 527 -9.98 0.11 -31.52
CA PRO A 527 -10.81 -0.76 -30.73
C PRO A 527 -12.26 -0.83 -31.24
N ASN A 528 -12.91 -1.99 -31.14
CA ASN A 528 -14.25 -2.23 -31.68
C ASN A 528 -15.32 -1.25 -31.14
N HIS A 529 -15.23 -0.78 -29.92
CA HIS A 529 -16.18 0.16 -29.32
C HIS A 529 -16.07 1.58 -29.89
N LEU A 530 -14.89 1.96 -30.42
CA LEU A 530 -14.67 3.25 -31.07
C LEU A 530 -15.10 3.23 -32.57
N VAL A 531 -15.32 2.05 -33.16
CA VAL A 531 -15.76 1.93 -34.53
C VAL A 531 -17.17 2.51 -34.68
N PRO A 532 -17.38 3.44 -35.64
CA PRO A 532 -18.71 3.99 -35.91
C PRO A 532 -19.73 2.88 -36.19
N PRO A 533 -20.96 2.99 -35.71
CA PRO A 533 -22.01 2.00 -35.99
C PRO A 533 -22.23 1.72 -37.47
N SER A 534 -22.07 2.74 -38.31
CA SER A 534 -22.18 2.65 -39.75
C SER A 534 -21.11 1.80 -40.45
N LYS A 535 -19.94 1.62 -39.82
CA LYS A 535 -18.77 0.90 -40.36
C LYS A 535 -18.46 -0.44 -39.68
N ARG A 536 -19.19 -0.84 -38.65
CA ARG A 536 -18.95 -2.11 -37.94
C ARG A 536 -18.98 -3.35 -38.82
N HIS A 537 -19.79 -3.33 -39.90
CA HIS A 537 -19.88 -4.41 -40.88
C HIS A 537 -18.60 -4.65 -41.67
N LEU A 538 -17.75 -3.61 -41.86
CA LEU A 538 -16.49 -3.73 -42.61
C LEU A 538 -15.40 -4.47 -41.80
N ILE A 539 -15.43 -4.35 -40.50
CA ILE A 539 -14.43 -5.01 -39.59
C ILE A 539 -14.83 -6.46 -39.33
N SER A 540 -16.14 -6.77 -39.20
CA SER A 540 -16.60 -8.14 -39.08
C SER A 540 -16.32 -9.02 -40.29
N ALA A 541 -16.25 -8.42 -41.51
CA ALA A 541 -15.91 -9.13 -42.73
C ALA A 541 -14.41 -9.48 -42.84
N SER A 542 -13.52 -8.67 -42.25
CA SER A 542 -12.07 -8.92 -42.26
C SER A 542 -11.62 -10.00 -41.26
N SER A 543 -12.33 -10.18 -40.16
CA SER A 543 -12.06 -11.21 -39.17
C SER A 543 -12.50 -12.63 -39.60
N SER A 544 -13.39 -12.73 -40.57
CA SER A 544 -13.82 -14.01 -41.15
C SER A 544 -12.96 -14.51 -42.33
N ALA A 545 -12.07 -13.66 -42.89
CA ALA A 545 -11.19 -14.02 -44.02
C ALA A 545 -9.84 -14.61 -43.57
N GLU A 546 -9.39 -14.42 -42.34
CA GLU A 546 -8.12 -14.98 -41.81
C GLU A 546 -8.26 -16.33 -41.11
N GLY A 547 -9.46 -16.90 -41.03
CA GLY A 547 -9.76 -18.14 -40.32
C GLY A 547 -9.67 -19.44 -41.13
N ASN A 548 -9.28 -19.41 -42.43
CA ASN A 548 -9.35 -20.61 -43.27
C ASN A 548 -8.13 -20.81 -44.17
N SER A 549 -6.92 -20.94 -43.62
CA SER A 549 -5.79 -21.55 -44.33
C SER A 549 -4.78 -22.12 -43.33
N GLY A 550 -5.00 -23.35 -42.94
CA GLY A 550 -4.11 -24.10 -42.02
C GLY A 550 -4.29 -25.59 -42.10
N ILE A 551 -4.28 -26.18 -43.29
CA ILE A 551 -4.09 -27.64 -43.47
C ILE A 551 -2.69 -27.82 -44.04
N TYR A 552 -1.76 -28.30 -43.24
CA TYR A 552 -0.48 -28.83 -43.69
C TYR A 552 -0.64 -30.30 -44.08
N PRO A 553 -0.22 -30.75 -45.32
CA PRO A 553 -0.02 -32.15 -45.59
C PRO A 553 1.39 -32.57 -45.18
N ALA A 554 1.47 -33.77 -44.60
CA ALA A 554 2.67 -34.46 -44.22
C ALA A 554 3.65 -34.67 -45.37
N ILE A 555 4.92 -34.46 -45.14
CA ILE A 555 6.00 -34.80 -46.08
C ILE A 555 6.58 -36.14 -45.68
N ASN A 556 6.45 -37.10 -46.60
CA ASN A 556 7.25 -38.33 -46.60
C ASN A 556 8.56 -38.12 -47.33
N SER A 557 9.60 -38.68 -46.72
CA SER A 557 10.95 -38.84 -47.26
C SER A 557 11.04 -39.55 -48.60
N VAL A 558 11.96 -39.11 -49.49
CA VAL A 558 12.77 -40.00 -50.33
C VAL A 558 14.02 -39.27 -50.83
N THR A 559 15.11 -39.94 -50.69
CA THR A 559 16.52 -39.85 -51.08
C THR A 559 16.83 -39.49 -52.52
N GLY A 560 18.02 -38.87 -52.71
CA GLY A 560 18.83 -39.18 -53.90
C GLY A 560 19.55 -38.01 -54.60
N GLY A 561 20.83 -37.88 -54.36
CA GLY A 561 21.90 -37.92 -55.36
C GLY A 561 22.19 -36.66 -56.24
N GLY A 562 23.49 -36.28 -56.22
CA GLY A 562 24.23 -35.89 -57.42
C GLY A 562 24.66 -34.42 -57.54
N GLU A 563 25.84 -34.17 -57.10
CA GLU A 563 27.04 -33.60 -57.77
C GLU A 563 26.95 -32.35 -58.66
N GLN A 564 27.89 -31.49 -58.34
CA GLN A 564 28.93 -30.79 -59.16
C GLN A 564 28.72 -29.31 -59.58
N ASN A 565 29.71 -28.57 -59.01
CA ASN A 565 30.63 -27.58 -59.69
C ASN A 565 29.99 -26.39 -60.43
N THR A 566 30.44 -25.20 -60.29
CA THR A 566 31.75 -24.54 -60.40
C THR A 566 31.58 -23.02 -60.24
N SER A 567 32.56 -22.44 -59.57
CA SER A 567 33.36 -21.23 -59.86
C SER A 567 32.70 -19.94 -60.35
N GLY A 568 33.12 -18.85 -59.70
CA GLY A 568 33.70 -17.72 -60.37
C GLY A 568 33.17 -16.35 -60.01
N ASP A 569 34.03 -15.66 -59.32
CA ASP A 569 34.44 -14.24 -59.43
C ASP A 569 33.42 -13.15 -59.78
N SER A 570 33.27 -12.21 -58.90
CA SER A 570 33.86 -10.84 -58.90
C SER A 570 33.33 -10.04 -57.72
#